data_e6ce2644566345d48c76c94250d3971b
#
_entry.id   e6ce2644566345d48c76c94250d3971b
#
_cell.length_a   1.000
_cell.length_b   1.000
_cell.length_c   1.000
_cell.angle_alpha   90.00
_cell.angle_beta   90.00
_cell.angle_gamma   90.00
#
_symmetry.space_group_name_H-M   'P 1'
#
loop_
_entity.id
_entity.type
_entity.pdbx_description
1 polymer ?
#
loop_
_entity_poly.entity_id
_entity_poly.type
_entity_poly.pdbx_seq_one_letter_code
_entity_poly.pdbx_strand_id
1 'polypeptide(L)'
;DSDNSWIGINLEDNEITSPIGSVITAKSKSRNWSKIIVNGDGFTSQSPSRAHFGLGKIKEISEIEVVWPNGQKTTISNPKINQYHQVSVN
;
A
#
# COMPACT_ATOMS: atom_id res chain seq x y z
N ASP A 1 17.96 3.22 10.81
CA ASP A 1 19.19 2.60 10.52
C ASP A 1 19.17 1.84 9.22
N SER A 2 20.34 1.64 8.68
CA SER A 2 20.44 1.09 7.35
C SER A 2 19.98 -0.37 7.25
N ASP A 3 19.83 -1.05 8.36
CA ASP A 3 19.39 -2.43 8.30
C ASP A 3 17.89 -2.58 8.17
N ASN A 4 17.14 -1.52 8.30
CA ASN A 4 15.70 -1.60 8.23
C ASN A 4 15.22 -1.19 6.86
N SER A 5 14.29 -1.96 6.35
CA SER A 5 13.69 -1.72 5.04
C SER A 5 12.25 -1.29 5.20
N TRP A 6 11.72 -0.69 4.16
CA TRP A 6 10.32 -0.27 4.16
C TRP A 6 9.82 -0.24 2.74
N ILE A 7 8.51 -0.18 2.60
CA ILE A 7 7.90 0.02 1.29
C ILE A 7 6.65 0.85 1.50
N GLY A 8 6.38 1.72 0.56
CA GLY A 8 5.21 2.58 0.64
C GLY A 8 4.32 2.41 -0.57
N ILE A 9 3.02 2.50 -0.34
CA ILE A 9 2.03 2.41 -1.40
C ILE A 9 1.18 3.66 -1.33
N ASN A 10 1.11 4.38 -2.43
CA ASN A 10 0.35 5.61 -2.53
C ASN A 10 -0.78 5.38 -3.53
N LEU A 11 -2.02 5.37 -3.06
CA LEU A 11 -3.17 5.09 -3.91
C LEU A 11 -3.68 6.39 -4.50
N GLU A 12 -3.92 6.37 -5.80
CA GLU A 12 -4.44 7.53 -6.48
C GLU A 12 -5.95 7.60 -6.36
N ASP A 13 -6.44 8.79 -6.10
CA ASP A 13 -7.85 9.03 -6.09
C ASP A 13 -8.31 9.20 -7.54
N ASN A 14 -9.43 8.61 -7.90
CA ASN A 14 -9.94 8.81 -9.24
C ASN A 14 -11.46 8.74 -9.21
N GLU A 15 -12.05 8.90 -10.39
CA GLU A 15 -13.49 9.01 -10.47
C GLU A 15 -14.23 7.69 -10.35
N ILE A 16 -13.50 6.59 -10.49
CA ILE A 16 -14.14 5.29 -10.46
C ILE A 16 -14.45 4.87 -9.03
N THR A 17 -13.48 5.06 -8.15
CA THR A 17 -13.65 4.69 -6.77
C THR A 17 -12.66 5.47 -5.92
N SER A 18 -13.08 5.75 -4.71
CA SER A 18 -12.20 6.36 -3.73
C SER A 18 -11.25 5.32 -3.19
N PRO A 19 -10.03 5.70 -2.84
CA PRO A 19 -9.13 4.74 -2.22
C PRO A 19 -9.47 4.43 -0.76
N ILE A 20 -10.37 5.20 -0.15
CA ILE A 20 -10.76 4.96 1.23
C ILE A 20 -11.45 3.61 1.33
N GLY A 21 -11.01 2.77 2.23
CA GLY A 21 -11.57 1.43 2.39
C GLY A 21 -10.79 0.37 1.64
N SER A 22 -9.78 0.76 0.89
CA SER A 22 -8.94 -0.23 0.21
C SER A 22 -8.09 -0.99 1.22
N VAL A 23 -7.83 -2.24 0.91
CA VAL A 23 -6.96 -3.08 1.74
C VAL A 23 -5.69 -3.35 0.96
N ILE A 24 -4.57 -3.01 1.55
CA ILE A 24 -3.27 -3.21 0.92
C ILE A 24 -2.53 -4.29 1.68
N THR A 25 -2.10 -5.32 0.98
CA THR A 25 -1.35 -6.42 1.58
C THR A 25 0.01 -6.51 0.92
N ALA A 26 1.05 -6.50 1.74
CA ALA A 26 2.41 -6.73 1.27
C ALA A 26 2.79 -8.15 1.63
N LYS A 27 3.22 -8.92 0.67
CA LYS A 27 3.50 -10.34 0.86
C LYS A 27 4.96 -10.63 0.63
N SER A 28 5.54 -11.38 1.55
CA SER A 28 6.91 -11.84 1.39
C SER A 28 6.95 -13.33 1.66
N LYS A 29 8.12 -13.92 1.51
CA LYS A 29 8.23 -15.35 1.74
C LYS A 29 8.00 -15.74 3.19
N SER A 30 8.33 -14.86 4.11
CA SER A 30 8.28 -15.21 5.52
C SER A 30 7.15 -14.55 6.27
N ARG A 31 6.57 -13.48 5.77
CA ARG A 31 5.46 -12.86 6.47
C ARG A 31 4.71 -11.91 5.55
N ASN A 32 3.52 -11.56 6.00
CA ASN A 32 2.66 -10.63 5.27
C ASN A 32 2.27 -9.47 6.18
N TRP A 33 2.02 -8.34 5.56
CA TRP A 33 1.52 -7.16 6.26
C TRP A 33 0.27 -6.70 5.55
N SER A 34 -0.69 -6.18 6.30
CA SER A 34 -1.92 -5.63 5.72
C SER A 34 -2.27 -4.32 6.39
N LYS A 35 -2.80 -3.41 5.60
CA LYS A 35 -3.32 -2.17 6.12
C LYS A 35 -4.56 -1.78 5.36
N ILE A 36 -5.50 -1.14 6.06
CA ILE A 36 -6.71 -0.61 5.45
C ILE A 36 -6.57 0.90 5.38
N ILE A 37 -6.87 1.46 4.24
CA ILE A 37 -6.85 2.90 4.06
C ILE A 37 -8.13 3.46 4.68
N VAL A 38 -7.99 4.30 5.68
CA VAL A 38 -9.14 4.89 6.34
C VAL A 38 -9.04 6.39 6.22
N ASN A 39 -10.18 7.02 6.38
CA ASN A 39 -10.26 8.45 6.35
C ASN A 39 -9.91 8.96 7.74
N GLY A 40 -8.70 8.93 8.09
CA GLY A 40 -8.21 9.28 9.41
C GLY A 40 -9.11 10.28 10.10
N ASP A 41 -8.87 11.05 10.89
CA ASP A 41 -9.75 11.82 11.72
C ASP A 41 -10.47 12.93 11.01
N GLY A 42 -10.40 12.95 9.73
CA GLY A 42 -11.20 13.88 8.98
C GLY A 42 -10.68 15.28 8.88
N PHE A 43 -9.63 15.60 9.56
CA PHE A 43 -9.16 16.95 9.39
C PHE A 43 -7.83 17.04 8.69
N THR A 44 -7.42 15.99 8.11
CA THR A 44 -6.26 16.09 7.26
C THR A 44 -6.69 15.83 5.85
N SER A 45 -7.50 16.70 5.37
CA SER A 45 -8.09 16.50 4.07
C SER A 45 -7.05 16.40 2.97
N GLN A 46 -5.84 16.81 3.24
CA GLN A 46 -4.81 16.69 2.26
C GLN A 46 -3.97 15.47 2.43
N SER A 47 -4.31 14.65 3.37
CA SER A 47 -3.57 13.45 3.61
C SER A 47 -3.74 12.50 2.45
N PRO A 48 -2.70 12.08 1.79
CA PRO A 48 -2.86 11.14 0.69
C PRO A 48 -3.24 9.77 1.22
N SER A 49 -3.83 8.99 0.35
CA SER A 49 -4.19 7.61 0.68
C SER A 49 -2.94 6.77 0.56
N ARG A 50 -2.21 6.68 1.62
CA ARG A 50 -0.87 6.13 1.60
C ARG A 50 -0.69 5.13 2.72
N ALA A 51 0.00 4.05 2.43
CA ALA A 51 0.34 3.06 3.43
C ALA A 51 1.85 2.91 3.45
N HIS A 52 2.39 2.78 4.64
CA HIS A 52 3.82 2.60 4.84
C HIS A 52 4.01 1.33 5.65
N PHE A 53 4.80 0.41 5.11
CA PHE A 53 5.08 -0.84 5.79
C PHE A 53 6.54 -0.88 6.20
N GLY A 54 6.78 -1.07 7.49
CA GLY A 54 8.13 -1.30 7.98
C GLY A 54 8.46 -2.77 7.85
N LEU A 55 9.48 -3.08 7.10
CA LEU A 55 9.81 -4.47 6.78
C LEU A 55 10.90 -5.05 7.68
N GLY A 56 11.53 -4.21 8.49
CA GLY A 56 12.62 -4.68 9.31
C GLY A 56 13.75 -5.18 8.44
N LYS A 57 14.18 -6.40 8.67
CA LYS A 57 15.29 -6.95 7.92
C LYS A 57 14.89 -7.66 6.65
N ILE A 58 13.61 -7.67 6.32
CA ILE A 58 13.14 -8.29 5.10
C ILE A 58 13.50 -7.39 3.93
N LYS A 59 14.18 -7.96 2.94
CA LYS A 59 14.71 -7.18 1.83
C LYS A 59 13.94 -7.37 0.54
N GLU A 60 12.94 -8.24 0.54
CA GLU A 60 12.19 -8.53 -0.67
C GLU A 60 10.73 -8.66 -0.36
N ILE A 61 9.92 -8.09 -1.23
CA ILE A 61 8.48 -8.29 -1.21
C ILE A 61 8.13 -9.00 -2.52
N SER A 62 7.42 -10.10 -2.42
CA SER A 62 7.07 -10.83 -3.63
C SER A 62 5.88 -10.18 -4.34
N GLU A 63 5.01 -9.52 -3.60
CA GLU A 63 3.81 -9.00 -4.22
C GLU A 63 3.15 -7.98 -3.31
N ILE A 64 2.57 -6.96 -3.91
CA ILE A 64 1.66 -6.04 -3.22
C ILE A 64 0.29 -6.23 -3.85
N GLU A 65 -0.72 -6.43 -3.02
CA GLU A 65 -2.07 -6.59 -3.50
C GLU A 65 -2.95 -5.49 -2.92
N VAL A 66 -3.70 -4.81 -3.77
CA VAL A 66 -4.63 -3.77 -3.35
C VAL A 66 -6.02 -4.22 -3.73
N VAL A 67 -6.90 -4.34 -2.74
CA VAL A 67 -8.30 -4.65 -2.99
C VAL A 67 -9.07 -3.35 -2.78
N TRP A 68 -9.63 -2.84 -3.87
CA TRP A 68 -10.32 -1.55 -3.86
C TRP A 68 -11.74 -1.71 -3.34
N PRO A 69 -12.35 -0.65 -2.83
CA PRO A 69 -13.71 -0.76 -2.26
C PRO A 69 -14.76 -1.23 -3.27
N ASN A 70 -14.54 -1.00 -4.55
CA ASN A 70 -15.51 -1.44 -5.54
C ASN A 70 -15.32 -2.90 -5.95
N GLY A 71 -14.39 -3.61 -5.31
CA GLY A 71 -14.16 -5.01 -5.61
C GLY A 71 -13.04 -5.29 -6.57
N GLN A 72 -12.48 -4.27 -7.17
CA GLN A 72 -11.37 -4.47 -8.07
C GLN A 72 -10.08 -4.73 -7.31
N LYS A 73 -9.13 -5.31 -8.00
CA LYS A 73 -7.89 -5.71 -7.37
C LYS A 73 -6.72 -5.32 -8.26
N THR A 74 -5.68 -4.78 -7.66
CA THR A 74 -4.46 -4.41 -8.36
C THR A 74 -3.31 -5.13 -7.70
N THR A 75 -2.43 -5.71 -8.49
CA THR A 75 -1.31 -6.47 -7.97
C THR A 75 -0.02 -5.96 -8.57
N ILE A 76 1.00 -5.79 -7.74
CA ILE A 76 2.33 -5.42 -8.18
C ILE A 76 3.26 -6.58 -7.84
N SER A 77 3.95 -7.11 -8.85
CA SER A 77 4.88 -8.22 -8.64
C SER A 77 6.26 -7.69 -8.38
N ASN A 78 6.90 -8.23 -7.36
CA ASN A 78 8.30 -7.92 -7.04
C ASN A 78 8.57 -6.42 -6.96
N PRO A 79 7.80 -5.68 -6.15
CA PRO A 79 8.03 -4.24 -6.04
C PRO A 79 9.34 -3.97 -5.33
N LYS A 80 9.98 -2.88 -5.72
CA LYS A 80 11.22 -2.49 -5.06
C LYS A 80 10.93 -1.87 -3.71
N ILE A 81 11.74 -2.19 -2.73
CA ILE A 81 11.57 -1.65 -1.39
C ILE A 81 12.26 -0.31 -1.25
N ASN A 82 12.07 0.31 -0.12
CA ASN A 82 12.68 1.60 0.24
C ASN A 82 12.25 2.73 -0.68
N GLN A 83 11.00 2.65 -1.14
CA GLN A 83 10.44 3.71 -1.96
C GLN A 83 8.92 3.61 -1.94
N TYR A 84 8.27 4.63 -2.46
CA TYR A 84 6.83 4.62 -2.63
C TYR A 84 6.47 4.18 -4.04
N HIS A 85 5.36 3.48 -4.13
CA HIS A 85 4.81 3.04 -5.41
C HIS A 85 3.45 3.68 -5.58
N GLN A 86 3.24 4.28 -6.73
CA GLN A 86 1.97 4.91 -7.03
C GLN A 86 1.07 3.89 -7.68
N VAL A 87 -0.14 3.72 -7.16
CA VAL A 87 -1.06 2.69 -7.61
C VAL A 87 -2.40 3.32 -7.90
N SER A 88 -2.97 2.96 -9.02
CA SER A 88 -4.30 3.44 -9.39
C SER A 88 -5.17 2.28 -9.78
N VAL A 89 -6.48 2.46 -9.65
CA VAL A 89 -7.43 1.46 -10.09
C VAL A 89 -7.59 1.60 -11.60
N ASN A 90 -7.73 0.49 -12.26
CA ASN A 90 -7.89 0.49 -13.72
C ASN A 90 -9.34 0.39 -14.12
#